data_4ddcdccaf555af976a2643381527d495
#
_entry.id   4ddcdccaf555af976a2643381527d495
#
_cell.length_a   1.000
_cell.length_b   1.000
_cell.length_c   1.000
_cell.angle_alpha   90.00
_cell.angle_beta   90.00
_cell.angle_gamma   90.00
#
_symmetry.space_group_name_H-M   'P 1'
#
loop_
_entity.id
_entity.type
_entity.pdbx_description
1 polymer ?
#
loop_
_entity_poly.entity_id
_entity_poly.type
_entity_poly.pdbx_seq_one_letter_code
_entity_poly.pdbx_strand_id
1 'polypeptide(L)'
;MDEYYRAIRLLPSWLAGPLGQLPAQTAAQIHELRFRTGCGVFVTLSGRQLPLQDLPECPLQLRECVLDQFQIEEIFHTLCGGAVHAHQTELAHGFLTTPSGCRVGVAGRYVDRDGQ
;
A
#
# COMPACT_ATOMS: atom_id res chain seq x y z
N MET A 1 6.21 13.10 -9.72
CA MET A 1 4.80 13.42 -9.67
C MET A 1 3.90 12.24 -9.93
N ASP A 2 4.22 11.44 -10.93
CA ASP A 2 3.36 10.31 -11.27
C ASP A 2 3.63 9.07 -10.46
N GLU A 3 4.68 9.07 -9.66
CA GLU A 3 5.06 7.86 -8.93
C GLU A 3 3.94 7.33 -8.06
N TYR A 4 3.29 8.24 -7.32
CA TYR A 4 2.22 7.85 -6.43
C TYR A 4 1.05 7.24 -7.22
N TYR A 5 0.64 7.91 -8.28
CA TYR A 5 -0.52 7.46 -9.04
C TYR A 5 -0.24 6.16 -9.78
N ARG A 6 0.98 5.96 -10.21
CA ARG A 6 1.35 4.69 -10.83
C ARG A 6 1.32 3.56 -9.80
N ALA A 7 1.77 3.87 -8.59
CA ALA A 7 1.79 2.87 -7.54
C ALA A 7 0.38 2.43 -7.17
N ILE A 8 -0.54 3.38 -6.99
CA ILE A 8 -1.88 3.01 -6.57
C ILE A 8 -2.67 2.26 -7.64
N ARG A 9 -2.28 2.38 -8.89
CA ARG A 9 -2.92 1.61 -9.95
C ARG A 9 -2.68 0.11 -9.80
N LEU A 10 -1.67 -0.26 -9.04
CA LEU A 10 -1.36 -1.66 -8.78
C LEU A 10 -2.18 -2.22 -7.64
N LEU A 11 -3.02 -1.40 -7.02
CA LEU A 11 -3.81 -1.80 -5.87
C LEU A 11 -5.24 -2.15 -6.30
N PRO A 12 -5.96 -2.90 -5.46
CA PRO A 12 -7.38 -3.14 -5.72
C PRO A 12 -8.14 -1.82 -5.83
N SER A 13 -9.21 -1.83 -6.61
CA SER A 13 -9.94 -0.60 -6.89
C SER A 13 -10.50 0.07 -5.63
N TRP A 14 -10.84 -0.72 -4.61
CA TRP A 14 -11.39 -0.14 -3.38
C TRP A 14 -10.33 0.65 -2.60
N LEU A 15 -9.05 0.47 -2.92
CA LEU A 15 -7.97 1.30 -2.38
C LEU A 15 -7.55 2.36 -3.38
N ALA A 16 -7.42 1.97 -4.64
CA ALA A 16 -6.93 2.89 -5.66
C ALA A 16 -7.86 4.08 -5.84
N GLY A 17 -9.17 3.84 -5.79
CA GLY A 17 -10.13 4.91 -5.92
C GLY A 17 -9.98 5.97 -4.84
N PRO A 18 -10.15 5.58 -3.57
CA PRO A 18 -9.98 6.56 -2.49
C PRO A 18 -8.59 7.18 -2.43
N LEU A 19 -7.54 6.38 -2.61
CA LEU A 19 -6.18 6.93 -2.56
C LEU A 19 -5.93 7.92 -3.70
N GLY A 20 -6.62 7.74 -4.81
CA GLY A 20 -6.51 8.68 -5.92
C GLY A 20 -7.17 10.02 -5.65
N GLN A 21 -7.92 10.15 -4.56
CA GLN A 21 -8.57 11.40 -4.21
C GLN A 21 -7.66 12.38 -3.49
N LEU A 22 -6.48 11.92 -3.07
CA LEU A 22 -5.54 12.82 -2.41
C LEU A 22 -5.10 13.94 -3.36
N PRO A 23 -4.96 15.17 -2.85
CA PRO A 23 -4.49 16.26 -3.70
C PRO A 23 -3.11 15.97 -4.27
N ALA A 24 -2.85 16.52 -5.44
CA ALA A 24 -1.57 16.28 -6.10
C ALA A 24 -0.39 16.72 -5.25
N GLN A 25 -0.54 17.80 -4.50
CA GLN A 25 0.53 18.27 -3.63
C GLN A 25 0.90 17.24 -2.57
N THR A 26 -0.12 16.67 -1.96
CA THR A 26 0.11 15.65 -0.94
C THR A 26 0.67 14.39 -1.55
N ALA A 27 0.09 13.96 -2.67
CA ALA A 27 0.52 12.75 -3.34
C ALA A 27 1.99 12.83 -3.76
N ALA A 28 2.43 14.00 -4.17
CA ALA A 28 3.81 14.17 -4.62
C ALA A 28 4.83 13.97 -3.49
N GLN A 29 4.40 14.09 -2.25
CA GLN A 29 5.28 13.92 -1.11
C GLN A 29 5.29 12.51 -0.55
N ILE A 30 4.41 11.65 -1.05
CA ILE A 30 4.32 10.28 -0.56
C ILE A 30 5.33 9.41 -1.30
N HIS A 31 6.22 8.82 -0.54
CA HIS A 31 7.27 7.95 -1.09
C HIS A 31 7.02 6.49 -0.78
N GLU A 32 6.10 6.19 0.13
CA GLU A 32 5.84 4.82 0.51
C GLU A 32 4.43 4.69 1.04
N LEU A 33 3.79 3.57 0.68
CA LEU A 33 2.51 3.16 1.22
C LEU A 33 2.72 1.83 1.91
N ARG A 34 2.15 1.68 3.11
CA ARG A 34 2.23 0.43 3.85
C ARG A 34 0.86 -0.04 4.26
N PHE A 35 0.65 -1.33 4.10
CA PHE A 35 -0.60 -1.99 4.45
C PHE A 35 -0.29 -3.12 5.42
N ARG A 36 -0.97 -3.15 6.56
CA ARG A 36 -0.72 -4.15 7.59
C ARG A 36 -2.01 -4.78 8.06
N THR A 37 -1.96 -6.09 8.26
CA THR A 37 -3.10 -6.80 8.83
C THR A 37 -3.39 -6.27 10.24
N GLY A 38 -4.64 -6.01 10.52
CA GLY A 38 -5.06 -5.51 11.83
C GLY A 38 -4.83 -4.04 12.03
N CYS A 39 -4.32 -3.36 11.02
CA CYS A 39 -4.07 -1.92 11.06
C CYS A 39 -4.65 -1.30 9.82
N GLY A 40 -4.46 -0.02 9.67
CA GLY A 40 -4.91 0.67 8.48
C GLY A 40 -3.79 0.86 7.49
N VAL A 41 -3.87 1.95 6.77
CA VAL A 41 -2.89 2.33 5.76
C VAL A 41 -1.94 3.33 6.37
N PHE A 42 -0.65 3.12 6.14
CA PHE A 42 0.38 4.05 6.57
C PHE A 42 1.04 4.65 5.35
N VAL A 43 1.47 5.90 5.47
CA VAL A 43 2.18 6.59 4.40
C VAL A 43 3.49 7.14 4.94
N THR A 44 4.49 7.21 4.09
CA THR A 44 5.72 7.92 4.40
C THR A 44 5.72 9.19 3.57
N LEU A 45 5.68 10.31 4.25
CA LEU A 45 5.53 11.62 3.67
C LEU A 45 6.71 12.46 4.10
N SER A 46 7.52 12.88 3.14
CA SER A 46 8.69 13.71 3.44
C SER A 46 9.56 13.09 4.53
N GLY A 47 9.76 11.79 4.46
CA GLY A 47 10.62 11.09 5.41
C GLY A 47 9.96 10.70 6.72
N ARG A 48 8.70 11.01 6.91
CA ARG A 48 7.97 10.68 8.12
C ARG A 48 6.88 9.67 7.83
N GLN A 49 6.83 8.63 8.62
CA GLN A 49 5.77 7.63 8.50
C GLN A 49 4.65 7.97 9.46
N LEU A 50 3.42 7.96 8.96
CA LEU A 50 2.26 8.23 9.78
C LEU A 50 1.05 7.49 9.23
N PRO A 51 0.04 7.26 10.09
CA PRO A 51 -1.20 6.67 9.59
C PRO A 51 -1.88 7.60 8.60
N LEU A 52 -2.45 7.03 7.56
CA LEU A 52 -3.14 7.83 6.56
C LEU A 52 -4.24 8.65 7.18
N GLN A 53 -4.93 8.10 8.19
CA GLN A 53 -6.04 8.79 8.84
C GLN A 53 -5.60 10.08 9.53
N ASP A 54 -4.31 10.24 9.80
CA ASP A 54 -3.80 11.46 10.42
C ASP A 54 -3.69 12.61 9.42
N LEU A 55 -3.80 12.32 8.13
CA LEU A 55 -3.78 13.38 7.13
C LEU A 55 -5.14 14.04 7.04
N PRO A 56 -5.17 15.39 7.01
CA PRO A 56 -6.45 16.07 6.85
C PRO A 56 -7.18 15.67 5.58
N GLU A 57 -6.44 15.32 4.55
CA GLU A 57 -7.00 14.95 3.27
C GLU A 57 -7.41 13.48 3.17
N CYS A 58 -7.29 12.73 4.26
CA CYS A 58 -7.61 11.32 4.22
C CYS A 58 -9.04 11.09 3.72
N PRO A 59 -9.21 10.25 2.70
CA PRO A 59 -10.56 9.96 2.21
C PRO A 59 -11.41 9.31 3.30
N LEU A 60 -12.70 9.63 3.30
CA LEU A 60 -13.61 9.08 4.29
C LEU A 60 -13.61 7.57 4.29
N GLN A 61 -13.53 6.97 3.13
CA GLN A 61 -13.57 5.52 2.99
C GLN A 61 -12.42 4.84 3.74
N LEU A 62 -11.33 5.55 3.96
CA LEU A 62 -10.15 4.96 4.57
C LEU A 62 -9.86 5.49 5.97
N ARG A 63 -10.73 6.35 6.51
CA ARG A 63 -10.45 6.97 7.80
C ARG A 63 -10.37 5.98 8.95
N GLU A 64 -11.27 5.01 8.93
CA GLU A 64 -11.28 4.01 9.99
C GLU A 64 -11.10 2.63 9.41
N CYS A 65 -10.34 2.56 8.36
CA CYS A 65 -10.10 1.31 7.68
C CYS A 65 -9.15 0.44 8.49
N VAL A 66 -9.59 -0.78 8.77
CA VAL A 66 -8.75 -1.78 9.40
C VAL A 66 -8.71 -2.96 8.45
N LEU A 67 -7.51 -3.30 8.01
CA LEU A 67 -7.35 -4.32 6.98
C LEU A 67 -7.35 -5.70 7.61
N ASP A 68 -8.14 -6.61 7.03
CA ASP A 68 -8.13 -7.98 7.49
C ASP A 68 -7.25 -8.83 6.57
N GLN A 69 -7.14 -10.10 6.91
CA GLN A 69 -6.26 -11.00 6.17
C GLN A 69 -6.65 -11.13 4.71
N PHE A 70 -7.95 -11.19 4.43
CA PHE A 70 -8.40 -11.30 3.04
C PHE A 70 -8.03 -10.07 2.23
N GLN A 71 -8.18 -8.91 2.84
CA GLN A 71 -7.85 -7.67 2.16
C GLN A 71 -6.36 -7.58 1.89
N ILE A 72 -5.56 -8.00 2.85
CA ILE A 72 -4.11 -8.01 2.67
C ILE A 72 -3.72 -8.97 1.54
N GLU A 73 -4.35 -10.13 1.49
CA GLU A 73 -4.05 -11.07 0.42
C GLU A 73 -4.46 -10.53 -0.94
N GLU A 74 -5.57 -9.83 -0.98
CA GLU A 74 -6.01 -9.22 -2.22
C GLU A 74 -5.03 -8.15 -2.69
N ILE A 75 -4.56 -7.34 -1.76
CA ILE A 75 -3.57 -6.31 -2.08
C ILE A 75 -2.32 -6.97 -2.64
N PHE A 76 -1.86 -8.01 -1.98
CA PHE A 76 -0.68 -8.74 -2.39
C PHE A 76 -0.81 -9.28 -3.82
N HIS A 77 -1.93 -9.95 -4.09
CA HIS A 77 -2.16 -10.52 -5.40
C HIS A 77 -2.24 -9.45 -6.48
N THR A 78 -2.92 -8.37 -6.17
CA THR A 78 -3.09 -7.29 -7.15
C THR A 78 -1.75 -6.63 -7.45
N LEU A 79 -0.94 -6.41 -6.42
CA LEU A 79 0.39 -5.83 -6.62
C LEU A 79 1.25 -6.67 -7.54
N CYS A 80 1.15 -7.99 -7.39
CA CYS A 80 1.94 -8.90 -8.20
C CYS A 80 1.37 -9.07 -9.61
N GLY A 81 0.15 -8.56 -9.86
CA GLY A 81 -0.47 -8.73 -11.16
C GLY A 81 -0.62 -10.19 -11.54
N GLY A 82 -0.76 -11.07 -10.52
CA GLY A 82 -0.85 -12.48 -10.76
C GLY A 82 0.50 -13.16 -10.90
N ALA A 83 1.60 -12.41 -10.87
CA ALA A 83 2.94 -12.96 -11.05
C ALA A 83 3.64 -13.05 -9.69
N VAL A 84 3.03 -13.75 -8.76
CA VAL A 84 3.55 -13.85 -7.39
C VAL A 84 4.99 -14.37 -7.37
N HIS A 85 5.28 -15.35 -8.20
CA HIS A 85 6.62 -15.94 -8.20
C HIS A 85 7.69 -14.96 -8.64
N ALA A 86 7.34 -14.04 -9.53
CA ALA A 86 8.30 -13.08 -10.03
C ALA A 86 8.74 -12.09 -8.97
N HIS A 87 7.93 -11.93 -7.91
CA HIS A 87 8.22 -10.94 -6.89
C HIS A 87 8.49 -11.57 -5.53
N GLN A 88 8.75 -12.87 -5.51
CA GLN A 88 8.86 -13.59 -4.26
C GLN A 88 9.95 -13.05 -3.35
N THR A 89 11.09 -12.68 -3.94
CA THR A 89 12.19 -12.15 -3.16
C THR A 89 11.84 -10.81 -2.50
N GLU A 90 11.21 -9.94 -3.28
CA GLU A 90 10.81 -8.64 -2.74
C GLU A 90 9.77 -8.81 -1.65
N LEU A 91 8.84 -9.71 -1.85
CA LEU A 91 7.77 -9.93 -0.88
C LEU A 91 8.29 -10.56 0.41
N ALA A 92 9.34 -11.35 0.30
CA ALA A 92 9.97 -11.92 1.49
C ALA A 92 10.54 -10.82 2.40
N HIS A 93 10.84 -9.67 1.84
CA HIS A 93 11.32 -8.53 2.60
C HIS A 93 10.20 -7.57 3.00
N GLY A 94 8.98 -7.90 2.62
CA GLY A 94 7.82 -7.16 3.07
C GLY A 94 7.44 -5.97 2.23
N PHE A 95 8.02 -5.80 1.06
CA PHE A 95 7.63 -4.69 0.20
C PHE A 95 8.02 -4.94 -1.24
N LEU A 96 7.44 -4.12 -2.10
CA LEU A 96 7.63 -4.16 -3.51
C LEU A 96 7.93 -2.73 -3.96
N THR A 97 8.99 -2.53 -4.69
CA THR A 97 9.32 -1.20 -5.20
C THR A 97 8.80 -1.10 -6.63
N THR A 98 7.95 -0.10 -6.86
CA THR A 98 7.40 0.10 -8.19
C THR A 98 8.44 0.73 -9.10
N PRO A 99 8.27 0.60 -10.42
CA PRO A 99 9.21 1.23 -11.35
C PRO A 99 9.29 2.73 -11.20
N SER A 100 8.26 3.36 -10.66
CA SER A 100 8.23 4.80 -10.49
C SER A 100 8.93 5.26 -9.22
N GLY A 101 9.37 4.33 -8.38
CA GLY A 101 10.10 4.69 -7.19
C GLY A 101 9.29 4.78 -5.92
N CYS A 102 7.98 4.81 -6.01
CA CYS A 102 7.15 4.80 -4.81
C CYS A 102 7.07 3.38 -4.29
N ARG A 103 7.45 3.18 -3.04
CA ARG A 103 7.46 1.85 -2.44
C ARG A 103 6.09 1.47 -1.93
N VAL A 104 5.77 0.21 -2.06
CA VAL A 104 4.54 -0.33 -1.50
C VAL A 104 4.91 -1.49 -0.60
N GLY A 105 4.61 -1.35 0.68
CA GLY A 105 4.90 -2.39 1.64
C GLY A 105 3.64 -3.11 2.06
N VAL A 106 3.71 -4.42 2.14
CA VAL A 106 2.59 -5.24 2.58
C VAL A 106 3.09 -6.16 3.67
N ALA A 107 2.44 -6.12 4.81
CA ALA A 107 2.80 -6.99 5.93
C ALA A 107 1.55 -7.71 6.38
N GLY A 108 1.59 -9.03 6.34
CA GLY A 108 0.45 -9.82 6.70
C GLY A 108 0.86 -11.22 7.07
N ARG A 109 -0.14 -11.99 7.40
CA ARG A 109 0.10 -13.31 7.92
C ARG A 109 0.44 -14.33 6.84
N TYR A 110 0.14 -14.01 5.61
CA TYR A 110 0.42 -14.95 4.54
C TYR A 110 1.91 -15.26 4.42
N VAL A 111 2.74 -14.33 4.88
CA VAL A 111 4.18 -14.55 4.85
C VAL A 111 4.59 -15.57 5.91
N ASP A 112 3.92 -15.52 7.05
CA ASP A 112 4.28 -16.36 8.17
C ASP A 112 3.77 -17.77 8.05
N ARG A 113 2.74 -17.94 7.25
CA ARG A 113 2.06 -19.20 7.19
C ARG A 113 2.96 -20.36 6.80
N ASP A 114 3.83 -20.10 5.85
CA ASP A 114 4.77 -21.12 5.41
C ASP A 114 5.95 -21.23 6.30
N GLY A 115 6.32 -20.12 6.82
CA GLY A 115 7.46 -20.11 7.69
C GLY A 115 7.08 -20.56 9.02
N GLN A 116 5.91 -20.57 9.07
CA GLN A 116 5.43 -20.81 10.21
C GLN A 116 5.70 -21.38 10.66
#